data_ed42d55489b2eaf15582c48627aedbed
#
_entry.id   ed42d55489b2eaf15582c48627aedbed
#
_cell.length_a   1.000
_cell.length_b   1.000
_cell.length_c   1.000
_cell.angle_alpha   90.00
_cell.angle_beta   90.00
_cell.angle_gamma   90.00
#
_symmetry.space_group_name_H-M   'P 1'
#
loop_
_entity.id
_entity.type
_entity.pdbx_description
1 polymer ?
#
loop_
_entity_poly.entity_id
_entity_poly.type
_entity_poly.pdbx_seq_one_letter_code
_entity_poly.pdbx_strand_id
1 'polypeptide(L)'
;MSCAFFKEELLKLFMSTAKEMKDAAKELSSSVSGLKFAPPVSCVYNPLEYAWDSHEQYLERFSRSQKKVLFLGMNPGPWGMAQTGIPFGEIPAVRDWMRIDCEVKRPSHEHPKRPVEGFNCSRSEVSGRRLWGLFAEKFGTAEDFFEEHFVANYCPLVFMEESGKNRTPDKLPSNEKKRLDAVCDKHLERILYILKPEWAVGVGAFAESKISTVSEKLNFPMNVSRVLHPSPASPAANRGWSGTAQKQLKESGIWR
;
A
#
# COMPACT_ATOMS: atom_id res chain seq x y z
N MET A 1 -38.31 2.30 11.97
CA MET A 1 -37.01 1.79 12.48
C MET A 1 -36.24 2.98 13.05
N SER A 2 -35.78 2.89 14.30
CA SER A 2 -35.18 4.02 15.03
C SER A 2 -33.81 4.39 14.45
N CYS A 3 -33.51 5.68 14.36
CA CYS A 3 -32.21 6.25 13.96
C CYS A 3 -31.03 5.66 14.77
N ALA A 4 -31.30 5.26 16.00
CA ALA A 4 -30.33 4.60 16.91
C ALA A 4 -29.95 3.20 16.41
N PHE A 5 -30.88 2.40 15.95
CA PHE A 5 -30.63 1.05 15.42
C PHE A 5 -29.77 1.10 14.14
N PHE A 6 -30.08 2.03 13.23
CA PHE A 6 -29.30 2.22 12.00
C PHE A 6 -27.85 2.68 12.30
N LYS A 7 -27.69 3.52 13.33
CA LYS A 7 -26.37 3.99 13.77
C LYS A 7 -25.52 2.88 14.41
N GLU A 8 -26.17 1.97 15.14
CA GLU A 8 -25.51 0.82 15.77
C GLU A 8 -25.09 -0.25 14.75
N GLU A 9 -25.93 -0.52 13.73
CA GLU A 9 -25.57 -1.43 12.64
C GLU A 9 -24.43 -0.88 11.76
N LEU A 10 -24.46 0.41 11.44
CA LEU A 10 -23.34 1.09 10.75
C LEU A 10 -22.04 1.00 11.56
N LEU A 11 -22.10 1.21 12.86
CA LEU A 11 -20.92 1.12 13.74
C LEU A 11 -20.34 -0.31 13.78
N LYS A 12 -21.21 -1.32 13.83
CA LYS A 12 -20.80 -2.74 13.75
C LYS A 12 -20.17 -3.07 12.40
N LEU A 13 -20.71 -2.55 11.31
CA LEU A 13 -20.17 -2.75 9.96
C LEU A 13 -18.79 -2.09 9.82
N PHE A 14 -18.62 -0.87 10.31
CA PHE A 14 -17.35 -0.16 10.29
C PHE A 14 -16.25 -0.84 11.10
N MET A 15 -16.61 -1.36 12.29
CA MET A 15 -15.68 -2.14 13.12
C MET A 15 -15.33 -3.49 12.46
N SER A 16 -16.25 -4.09 11.69
CA SER A 16 -16.02 -5.33 10.96
C SER A 16 -14.99 -5.13 9.84
N THR A 17 -15.16 -4.11 8.99
CA THR A 17 -14.28 -3.86 7.84
C THR A 17 -12.83 -3.61 8.26
N ALA A 18 -12.61 -2.71 9.22
CA ALA A 18 -11.27 -2.45 9.74
C ALA A 18 -10.65 -3.69 10.40
N LYS A 19 -11.45 -4.47 11.13
CA LYS A 19 -10.99 -5.74 11.73
C LYS A 19 -10.59 -6.74 10.64
N GLU A 20 -11.41 -6.93 9.63
CA GLU A 20 -11.13 -7.84 8.52
C GLU A 20 -9.86 -7.43 7.74
N MET A 21 -9.64 -6.14 7.54
CA MET A 21 -8.40 -5.61 6.94
C MET A 21 -7.18 -5.88 7.82
N LYS A 22 -7.29 -5.70 9.14
CA LYS A 22 -6.21 -6.04 10.09
C LYS A 22 -5.91 -7.54 10.07
N ASP A 23 -6.93 -8.38 10.10
CA ASP A 23 -6.78 -9.83 10.04
C ASP A 23 -6.14 -10.28 8.71
N ALA A 24 -6.52 -9.66 7.58
CA ALA A 24 -5.90 -9.91 6.27
C ALA A 24 -4.41 -9.51 6.24
N ALA A 25 -4.06 -8.37 6.82
CA ALA A 25 -2.68 -7.91 6.89
C ALA A 25 -1.80 -8.79 7.80
N LYS A 26 -2.33 -9.26 8.93
CA LYS A 26 -1.64 -10.22 9.82
C LYS A 26 -1.41 -11.57 9.12
N GLU A 27 -2.41 -12.10 8.40
CA GLU A 27 -2.26 -13.33 7.63
C GLU A 27 -1.20 -13.18 6.52
N LEU A 28 -1.21 -12.03 5.79
CA LEU A 28 -0.19 -11.72 4.80
C LEU A 28 1.21 -11.70 5.44
N SER A 29 1.38 -10.95 6.52
CA SER A 29 2.64 -10.83 7.25
C SER A 29 3.20 -12.19 7.64
N SER A 30 2.38 -13.02 8.28
CA SER A 30 2.77 -14.37 8.70
C SER A 30 3.13 -15.27 7.50
N SER A 31 2.35 -15.19 6.41
CA SER A 31 2.55 -16.02 5.23
C SER A 31 3.83 -15.67 4.47
N VAL A 32 4.18 -14.38 4.38
CA VAL A 32 5.41 -13.97 3.67
C VAL A 32 6.67 -14.16 4.51
N SER A 33 6.58 -14.14 5.84
CA SER A 33 7.73 -14.35 6.75
C SER A 33 8.31 -15.76 6.66
N GLY A 34 7.53 -16.73 6.23
CA GLY A 34 8.01 -18.09 5.95
C GLY A 34 8.76 -18.27 4.63
N LEU A 35 8.74 -17.25 3.75
CA LEU A 35 9.38 -17.34 2.44
C LEU A 35 10.88 -17.08 2.53
N LYS A 36 11.65 -17.87 1.75
CA LYS A 36 13.10 -17.70 1.64
C LYS A 36 13.46 -17.25 0.24
N PHE A 37 14.44 -16.34 0.17
CA PHE A 37 14.93 -15.73 -1.06
C PHE A 37 16.44 -15.94 -1.17
N ALA A 38 16.90 -16.34 -2.36
CA ALA A 38 18.29 -16.62 -2.65
C ALA A 38 19.04 -15.35 -3.11
N PRO A 39 20.36 -15.37 -3.14
CA PRO A 39 21.14 -14.31 -3.75
C PRO A 39 20.62 -13.96 -5.16
N PRO A 40 20.65 -12.66 -5.52
CA PRO A 40 21.34 -11.56 -4.86
C PRO A 40 20.57 -10.88 -3.72
N VAL A 41 19.42 -11.41 -3.26
CA VAL A 41 18.73 -10.90 -2.06
C VAL A 41 19.55 -11.32 -0.84
N SER A 42 20.01 -10.36 -0.08
CA SER A 42 20.79 -10.58 1.15
C SER A 42 20.02 -10.22 2.42
N CYS A 43 19.02 -9.34 2.30
CA CYS A 43 18.21 -8.92 3.42
C CYS A 43 16.77 -8.65 2.96
N VAL A 44 15.80 -9.04 3.78
CA VAL A 44 14.38 -8.82 3.54
C VAL A 44 13.75 -8.16 4.76
N TYR A 45 13.02 -7.07 4.56
CA TYR A 45 12.22 -6.47 5.60
C TYR A 45 10.75 -6.79 5.41
N ASN A 46 10.08 -7.07 6.51
CA ASN A 46 8.62 -7.14 6.58
C ASN A 46 8.10 -6.02 7.50
N PRO A 47 7.74 -4.84 6.96
CA PRO A 47 7.22 -3.74 7.76
C PRO A 47 5.94 -4.07 8.54
N LEU A 48 5.17 -5.06 8.11
CA LEU A 48 4.00 -5.53 8.83
C LEU A 48 4.32 -6.25 10.15
N GLU A 49 5.60 -6.58 10.41
CA GLU A 49 6.04 -7.10 11.70
C GLU A 49 6.51 -5.98 12.63
N TYR A 50 7.54 -5.25 12.24
CA TYR A 50 8.21 -4.31 13.12
C TYR A 50 7.57 -2.91 13.18
N ALA A 51 6.80 -2.54 12.16
CA ALA A 51 6.05 -1.28 12.09
C ALA A 51 4.52 -1.53 12.17
N TRP A 52 4.12 -2.60 12.86
CA TRP A 52 2.71 -3.00 12.95
C TRP A 52 1.84 -1.92 13.57
N ASP A 53 2.28 -1.26 14.63
CA ASP A 53 1.49 -0.28 15.36
C ASP A 53 1.06 0.90 14.47
N SER A 54 1.96 1.37 13.59
CA SER A 54 1.63 2.35 12.54
C SER A 54 0.64 1.78 11.53
N HIS A 55 0.90 0.57 11.05
CA HIS A 55 0.05 -0.07 10.05
C HIS A 55 -1.34 -0.36 10.61
N GLU A 56 -1.44 -0.81 11.86
CA GLU A 56 -2.71 -1.03 12.53
C GLU A 56 -3.52 0.26 12.68
N GLN A 57 -2.89 1.37 13.08
CA GLN A 57 -3.55 2.67 13.13
C GLN A 57 -4.04 3.13 11.76
N TYR A 58 -3.25 2.90 10.70
CA TYR A 58 -3.64 3.19 9.33
C TYR A 58 -4.90 2.42 8.92
N LEU A 59 -4.94 1.11 9.18
CA LEU A 59 -6.10 0.28 8.90
C LEU A 59 -7.31 0.66 9.77
N GLU A 60 -7.09 0.84 11.07
CA GLU A 60 -8.16 1.19 12.02
C GLU A 60 -8.85 2.51 11.66
N ARG A 61 -8.08 3.51 11.21
CA ARG A 61 -8.63 4.83 10.90
C ARG A 61 -9.24 4.90 9.51
N PHE A 62 -8.62 4.26 8.53
CA PHE A 62 -8.87 4.55 7.12
C PHE A 62 -9.52 3.40 6.33
N SER A 63 -9.70 2.21 6.92
CA SER A 63 -10.37 1.09 6.26
C SER A 63 -11.72 0.70 6.89
N ARG A 64 -12.40 1.64 7.53
CA ARG A 64 -13.65 1.38 8.26
C ARG A 64 -14.85 1.05 7.37
N SER A 65 -14.80 1.42 6.10
CA SER A 65 -15.90 1.24 5.14
C SER A 65 -15.40 0.67 3.82
N GLN A 66 -16.33 0.21 3.00
CA GLN A 66 -16.06 -0.06 1.58
C GLN A 66 -15.51 1.20 0.91
N LYS A 67 -14.76 1.02 -0.18
CA LYS A 67 -14.08 2.12 -0.87
C LYS A 67 -14.50 2.18 -2.33
N LYS A 68 -14.65 3.37 -2.84
CA LYS A 68 -14.92 3.57 -4.27
C LYS A 68 -13.67 3.29 -5.11
N VAL A 69 -12.50 3.67 -4.61
CA VAL A 69 -11.23 3.54 -5.35
C VAL A 69 -10.17 2.90 -4.47
N LEU A 70 -9.55 1.82 -4.96
CA LEU A 70 -8.34 1.23 -4.39
C LEU A 70 -7.14 1.57 -5.28
N PHE A 71 -6.14 2.26 -4.76
CA PHE A 71 -4.83 2.41 -5.39
C PHE A 71 -3.89 1.30 -4.91
N LEU A 72 -3.29 0.56 -5.84
CA LEU A 72 -2.37 -0.53 -5.53
C LEU A 72 -0.96 -0.21 -6.00
N GLY A 73 0.01 -0.19 -5.07
CA GLY A 73 1.43 -0.16 -5.36
C GLY A 73 2.03 -1.56 -5.53
N MET A 74 3.30 -1.64 -5.95
CA MET A 74 4.01 -2.91 -6.10
C MET A 74 4.50 -3.44 -4.75
N ASN A 75 5.47 -2.77 -4.16
CA ASN A 75 6.09 -3.13 -2.88
C ASN A 75 6.79 -1.92 -2.24
N PRO A 76 7.15 -1.99 -0.96
CA PRO A 76 7.81 -0.90 -0.27
C PRO A 76 9.17 -0.50 -0.84
N GLY A 77 9.45 0.80 -0.78
CA GLY A 77 10.81 1.32 -0.85
C GLY A 77 11.47 1.44 0.54
N PRO A 78 12.80 1.60 0.59
CA PRO A 78 13.54 1.61 1.86
C PRO A 78 13.33 2.87 2.73
N TRP A 79 12.77 3.94 2.16
CA TRP A 79 12.61 5.24 2.84
C TRP A 79 11.14 5.63 3.09
N GLY A 80 10.23 4.77 2.66
CA GLY A 80 8.78 4.94 2.82
C GLY A 80 8.19 3.93 3.80
N MET A 81 7.42 2.97 3.30
CA MET A 81 6.77 1.96 4.12
C MET A 81 7.75 1.15 4.98
N ALA A 82 9.01 0.97 4.55
CA ALA A 82 10.03 0.36 5.39
C ALA A 82 10.27 1.12 6.69
N GLN A 83 10.08 2.44 6.70
CA GLN A 83 10.24 3.29 7.88
C GLN A 83 8.93 3.48 8.66
N THR A 84 7.79 3.56 7.98
CA THR A 84 6.53 3.97 8.59
C THR A 84 5.50 2.86 8.70
N GLY A 85 5.67 1.72 8.04
CA GLY A 85 4.65 0.67 7.96
C GLY A 85 3.47 0.98 7.02
N ILE A 86 3.41 2.16 6.42
CA ILE A 86 2.29 2.63 5.59
C ILE A 86 2.66 2.62 4.11
N PRO A 87 1.80 2.14 3.20
CA PRO A 87 2.05 2.14 1.77
C PRO A 87 2.46 3.52 1.24
N PHE A 88 3.55 3.60 0.46
CA PHE A 88 4.15 4.87 0.02
C PHE A 88 4.49 5.85 1.16
N GLY A 89 4.67 5.37 2.38
CA GLY A 89 4.64 6.13 3.64
C GLY A 89 5.79 7.11 3.81
N GLU A 90 5.82 8.17 3.01
CA GLU A 90 6.71 9.32 3.20
C GLU A 90 6.39 10.00 4.53
N ILE A 91 7.42 10.25 5.36
CA ILE A 91 7.25 10.61 6.77
C ILE A 91 6.36 11.84 6.98
N PRO A 92 6.56 13.00 6.31
CA PRO A 92 5.67 14.14 6.47
C PRO A 92 4.21 13.84 6.11
N ALA A 93 3.98 13.04 5.07
CA ALA A 93 2.61 12.67 4.71
C ALA A 93 1.94 11.81 5.78
N VAL A 94 2.69 10.88 6.37
CA VAL A 94 2.16 9.98 7.41
C VAL A 94 1.98 10.72 8.73
N ARG A 95 3.04 11.43 9.18
CA ARG A 95 3.03 12.09 10.49
C ARG A 95 2.12 13.32 10.51
N ASP A 96 2.25 14.19 9.51
CA ASP A 96 1.65 15.53 9.58
C ASP A 96 0.25 15.55 8.93
N TRP A 97 0.05 14.85 7.80
CA TRP A 97 -1.23 14.82 7.10
C TRP A 97 -2.15 13.70 7.58
N MET A 98 -1.64 12.46 7.69
CA MET A 98 -2.44 11.33 8.23
C MET A 98 -2.50 11.34 9.76
N ARG A 99 -1.64 12.13 10.44
CA ARG A 99 -1.54 12.20 11.91
C ARG A 99 -1.33 10.83 12.55
N ILE A 100 -0.40 10.05 11.96
CA ILE A 100 0.08 8.80 12.52
C ILE A 100 1.54 9.01 12.88
N ASP A 101 1.85 8.96 14.17
CA ASP A 101 3.19 9.06 14.72
C ASP A 101 3.27 8.11 15.92
N CYS A 102 3.99 7.02 15.76
CA CYS A 102 4.18 6.02 16.80
C CYS A 102 5.56 5.38 16.69
N GLU A 103 5.98 4.73 17.74
CA GLU A 103 7.25 4.02 17.75
C GLU A 103 7.26 2.91 16.68
N VAL A 104 8.32 2.88 15.89
CA VAL A 104 8.59 1.82 14.92
C VAL A 104 9.76 1.00 15.45
N LYS A 105 9.51 -0.31 15.64
CA LYS A 105 10.54 -1.25 16.10
C LYS A 105 11.58 -1.48 15.00
N ARG A 106 12.68 -2.11 15.33
CA ARG A 106 13.69 -2.52 14.35
C ARG A 106 13.44 -3.95 13.89
N PRO A 107 13.71 -4.28 12.60
CA PRO A 107 13.70 -5.65 12.15
C PRO A 107 14.77 -6.47 12.88
N SER A 108 14.54 -7.77 13.06
CA SER A 108 15.50 -8.68 13.74
C SER A 108 16.84 -8.78 13.02
N HIS A 109 16.85 -8.58 11.72
CA HIS A 109 18.07 -8.50 10.90
C HIS A 109 18.03 -7.23 10.08
N GLU A 110 18.91 -6.29 10.39
CA GLU A 110 18.95 -4.97 9.78
C GLU A 110 20.10 -4.85 8.77
N HIS A 111 19.79 -4.33 7.59
CA HIS A 111 20.80 -4.09 6.56
C HIS A 111 21.62 -2.83 6.91
N PRO A 112 22.97 -2.91 6.99
CA PRO A 112 23.80 -1.81 7.51
C PRO A 112 23.71 -0.51 6.70
N LYS A 113 23.35 -0.59 5.41
CA LYS A 113 23.16 0.59 4.53
C LYS A 113 21.72 1.07 4.46
N ARG A 114 20.78 0.40 5.12
CA ARG A 114 19.34 0.70 5.07
C ARG A 114 18.72 0.53 6.46
N PRO A 115 19.21 1.28 7.46
CA PRO A 115 18.67 1.17 8.81
C PRO A 115 17.19 1.59 8.85
N VAL A 116 16.45 1.00 9.78
CA VAL A 116 15.10 1.40 10.11
C VAL A 116 15.16 2.39 11.28
N GLU A 117 14.93 3.65 10.97
CA GLU A 117 14.97 4.77 11.90
C GLU A 117 13.56 5.24 12.29
N GLY A 118 12.53 4.62 11.69
CA GLY A 118 11.13 5.00 11.88
C GLY A 118 10.86 6.44 11.44
N PHE A 119 10.09 7.16 12.22
CA PHE A 119 9.75 8.56 11.95
C PHE A 119 10.93 9.55 12.12
N ASN A 120 12.08 9.09 12.63
CA ASN A 120 13.31 9.90 12.70
C ASN A 120 14.14 9.83 11.40
N CYS A 121 13.75 9.02 10.42
CA CYS A 121 14.47 8.92 9.17
C CYS A 121 14.43 10.25 8.41
N SER A 122 15.60 10.78 8.09
CA SER A 122 15.73 12.05 7.35
C SER A 122 15.59 11.92 5.83
N ARG A 123 15.48 10.69 5.32
CA ARG A 123 15.37 10.40 3.89
C ARG A 123 13.94 10.53 3.41
N SER A 124 13.73 11.16 2.26
CA SER A 124 12.42 11.29 1.62
C SER A 124 12.16 10.12 0.67
N GLU A 125 10.94 9.58 0.72
CA GLU A 125 10.41 8.65 -0.27
C GLU A 125 9.73 9.44 -1.40
N VAL A 126 10.47 9.64 -2.48
CA VAL A 126 10.00 10.50 -3.60
C VAL A 126 8.67 10.02 -4.19
N SER A 127 8.47 8.71 -4.29
CA SER A 127 7.21 8.15 -4.82
C SER A 127 6.04 8.46 -3.89
N GLY A 128 6.26 8.32 -2.59
CA GLY A 128 5.28 8.65 -1.57
C GLY A 128 4.97 10.13 -1.51
N ARG A 129 6.00 10.98 -1.53
CA ARG A 129 5.82 12.44 -1.56
C ARG A 129 4.97 12.89 -2.74
N ARG A 130 5.18 12.32 -3.93
CA ARG A 130 4.38 12.63 -5.12
C ARG A 130 2.94 12.15 -4.99
N LEU A 131 2.75 10.89 -4.57
CA LEU A 131 1.42 10.29 -4.48
C LEU A 131 0.57 11.00 -3.42
N TRP A 132 1.06 11.08 -2.19
CA TRP A 132 0.34 11.70 -1.09
C TRP A 132 0.21 13.21 -1.25
N GLY A 133 1.21 13.88 -1.86
CA GLY A 133 1.13 15.30 -2.19
C GLY A 133 -0.01 15.61 -3.15
N LEU A 134 -0.21 14.78 -4.18
CA LEU A 134 -1.34 14.92 -5.10
C LEU A 134 -2.69 14.73 -4.36
N PHE A 135 -2.78 13.76 -3.46
CA PHE A 135 -4.02 13.52 -2.73
C PHE A 135 -4.31 14.63 -1.72
N ALA A 136 -3.29 15.10 -1.01
CA ALA A 136 -3.42 16.22 -0.08
C ALA A 136 -3.84 17.52 -0.80
N GLU A 137 -3.25 17.79 -1.97
CA GLU A 137 -3.64 18.95 -2.80
C GLU A 137 -5.12 18.88 -3.24
N LYS A 138 -5.58 17.68 -3.64
CA LYS A 138 -6.94 17.51 -4.18
C LYS A 138 -8.02 17.45 -3.10
N PHE A 139 -7.74 16.78 -1.98
CA PHE A 139 -8.76 16.47 -0.96
C PHE A 139 -8.62 17.30 0.31
N GLY A 140 -7.51 18.00 0.52
CA GLY A 140 -7.25 18.78 1.73
C GLY A 140 -6.89 17.88 2.92
N THR A 141 -7.86 17.18 3.51
CA THR A 141 -7.63 16.31 4.67
C THR A 141 -7.44 14.84 4.28
N ALA A 142 -6.77 14.08 5.15
CA ALA A 142 -6.65 12.63 4.97
C ALA A 142 -8.01 11.95 5.08
N GLU A 143 -8.82 12.39 6.01
CA GLU A 143 -10.18 11.89 6.23
C GLU A 143 -11.03 12.00 4.96
N ASP A 144 -11.02 13.14 4.27
CA ASP A 144 -11.77 13.35 3.02
C ASP A 144 -11.28 12.43 1.89
N PHE A 145 -9.95 12.22 1.79
CA PHE A 145 -9.41 11.26 0.83
C PHE A 145 -9.85 9.84 1.15
N PHE A 146 -9.67 9.42 2.40
CA PHE A 146 -9.95 8.05 2.82
C PHE A 146 -11.43 7.73 2.98
N GLU A 147 -12.33 8.69 2.85
CA GLU A 147 -13.77 8.42 2.81
C GLU A 147 -14.10 7.47 1.65
N GLU A 148 -13.64 7.77 0.44
CA GLU A 148 -13.91 6.98 -0.76
C GLU A 148 -12.69 6.20 -1.30
N HIS A 149 -11.47 6.53 -0.87
CA HIS A 149 -10.22 5.99 -1.43
C HIS A 149 -9.44 5.16 -0.41
N PHE A 150 -8.64 4.23 -0.91
CA PHE A 150 -7.67 3.50 -0.08
C PHE A 150 -6.39 3.23 -0.88
N VAL A 151 -5.26 3.09 -0.18
CA VAL A 151 -3.96 2.77 -0.80
C VAL A 151 -3.40 1.52 -0.15
N ALA A 152 -2.97 0.56 -0.96
CA ALA A 152 -2.31 -0.67 -0.51
C ALA A 152 -1.07 -0.97 -1.36
N ASN A 153 -0.20 -1.84 -0.86
CA ASN A 153 0.83 -2.48 -1.66
C ASN A 153 0.47 -3.95 -1.92
N TYR A 154 0.76 -4.43 -3.12
CA TYR A 154 0.60 -5.85 -3.49
C TYR A 154 1.48 -6.76 -2.64
N CYS A 155 2.76 -6.43 -2.54
CA CYS A 155 3.73 -7.15 -1.73
C CYS A 155 4.17 -6.26 -0.55
N PRO A 156 4.21 -6.78 0.70
CA PRO A 156 4.62 -6.00 1.85
C PRO A 156 6.15 -5.96 2.03
N LEU A 157 6.90 -6.78 1.31
CA LEU A 157 8.33 -6.99 1.57
C LEU A 157 9.23 -6.01 0.83
N VAL A 158 10.31 -5.61 1.50
CA VAL A 158 11.46 -4.92 0.90
C VAL A 158 12.56 -5.94 0.69
N PHE A 159 13.06 -6.05 -0.53
CA PHE A 159 14.19 -6.93 -0.86
C PHE A 159 15.43 -6.10 -1.11
N MET A 160 16.54 -6.43 -0.46
CA MET A 160 17.77 -5.69 -0.59
C MET A 160 18.94 -6.63 -0.96
N GLU A 161 19.76 -6.17 -1.89
CA GLU A 161 21.02 -6.78 -2.22
C GLU A 161 22.09 -6.34 -1.21
N GLU A 162 23.23 -7.03 -1.10
CA GLU A 162 24.34 -6.67 -0.20
C GLU A 162 24.83 -5.22 -0.36
N SER A 163 24.71 -4.69 -1.56
CA SER A 163 24.99 -3.28 -1.86
C SER A 163 24.01 -2.30 -1.20
N GLY A 164 22.89 -2.77 -0.68
CA GLY A 164 21.74 -1.97 -0.23
C GLY A 164 20.83 -1.53 -1.36
N LYS A 165 21.01 -2.06 -2.56
CA LYS A 165 20.12 -1.79 -3.70
C LYS A 165 18.79 -2.49 -3.47
N ASN A 166 17.69 -1.73 -3.61
CA ASN A 166 16.35 -2.29 -3.56
C ASN A 166 16.07 -3.14 -4.81
N ARG A 167 15.55 -4.35 -4.60
CA ARG A 167 15.11 -5.26 -5.64
C ARG A 167 13.60 -5.38 -5.61
N THR A 168 12.98 -5.32 -6.77
CA THR A 168 11.51 -5.41 -6.88
C THR A 168 11.07 -6.86 -7.11
N PRO A 169 9.82 -7.23 -6.72
CA PRO A 169 9.30 -8.59 -6.88
C PRO A 169 9.39 -9.17 -8.30
N ASP A 170 9.25 -8.33 -9.32
CA ASP A 170 9.36 -8.72 -10.73
C ASP A 170 10.76 -9.21 -11.15
N LYS A 171 11.77 -8.88 -10.34
CA LYS A 171 13.19 -9.27 -10.56
C LYS A 171 13.65 -10.46 -9.74
N LEU A 172 12.77 -11.06 -8.97
CA LEU A 172 13.05 -12.29 -8.24
C LEU A 172 13.13 -13.50 -9.21
N PRO A 173 13.89 -14.56 -8.86
CA PRO A 173 13.85 -15.82 -9.58
C PRO A 173 12.42 -16.35 -9.72
N SER A 174 12.10 -17.00 -10.85
CA SER A 174 10.74 -17.39 -11.20
C SER A 174 10.06 -18.26 -10.13
N ASN A 175 10.80 -19.20 -9.53
CA ASN A 175 10.27 -20.09 -8.47
C ASN A 175 9.95 -19.32 -7.18
N GLU A 176 10.76 -18.32 -6.81
CA GLU A 176 10.55 -17.48 -5.63
C GLU A 176 9.40 -16.51 -5.87
N LYS A 177 9.41 -15.87 -7.05
CA LYS A 177 8.33 -14.99 -7.49
C LYS A 177 6.98 -15.71 -7.46
N LYS A 178 6.91 -16.95 -7.99
CA LYS A 178 5.66 -17.74 -8.02
C LYS A 178 5.11 -18.01 -6.61
N ARG A 179 5.98 -18.30 -5.64
CA ARG A 179 5.58 -18.53 -4.24
C ARG A 179 5.10 -17.22 -3.58
N LEU A 180 5.82 -16.13 -3.81
CA LEU A 180 5.44 -14.79 -3.31
C LEU A 180 4.10 -14.34 -3.92
N ASP A 181 3.97 -14.48 -5.25
CA ASP A 181 2.76 -14.11 -5.97
C ASP A 181 1.53 -14.88 -5.45
N ALA A 182 1.65 -16.17 -5.16
CA ALA A 182 0.54 -16.96 -4.63
C ALA A 182 0.00 -16.39 -3.29
N VAL A 183 0.89 -15.94 -2.42
CA VAL A 183 0.51 -15.31 -1.14
C VAL A 183 -0.09 -13.91 -1.37
N CYS A 184 0.56 -13.10 -2.19
CA CYS A 184 0.14 -11.72 -2.44
C CYS A 184 -1.16 -11.65 -3.26
N ASP A 185 -1.36 -12.55 -4.23
CA ASP A 185 -2.61 -12.65 -5.02
C ASP A 185 -3.79 -13.00 -4.09
N LYS A 186 -3.61 -13.96 -3.16
CA LYS A 186 -4.63 -14.31 -2.16
C LYS A 186 -4.98 -13.12 -1.26
N HIS A 187 -3.97 -12.36 -0.82
CA HIS A 187 -4.20 -11.17 -0.02
C HIS A 187 -4.93 -10.09 -0.82
N LEU A 188 -4.51 -9.83 -2.06
CA LEU A 188 -5.17 -8.86 -2.94
C LEU A 188 -6.63 -9.23 -3.16
N GLU A 189 -6.92 -10.49 -3.48
CA GLU A 189 -8.29 -11.00 -3.60
C GLU A 189 -9.11 -10.71 -2.33
N ARG A 190 -8.54 -10.99 -1.14
CA ARG A 190 -9.21 -10.77 0.13
C ARG A 190 -9.52 -9.29 0.38
N ILE A 191 -8.57 -8.38 0.18
CA ILE A 191 -8.84 -6.95 0.38
C ILE A 191 -9.83 -6.37 -0.64
N LEU A 192 -9.86 -6.90 -1.86
CA LEU A 192 -10.88 -6.54 -2.84
C LEU A 192 -12.29 -6.98 -2.41
N TYR A 193 -12.42 -8.18 -1.82
CA TYR A 193 -13.69 -8.62 -1.24
C TYR A 193 -14.14 -7.80 -0.03
N ILE A 194 -13.21 -7.33 0.81
CA ILE A 194 -13.51 -6.50 1.98
C ILE A 194 -13.93 -5.08 1.56
N LEU A 195 -13.14 -4.46 0.70
CA LEU A 195 -13.32 -3.05 0.31
C LEU A 195 -14.34 -2.86 -0.80
N LYS A 196 -14.58 -3.87 -1.66
CA LYS A 196 -15.50 -3.86 -2.82
C LYS A 196 -15.40 -2.58 -3.66
N PRO A 197 -14.20 -2.21 -4.15
CA PRO A 197 -14.05 -0.96 -4.88
C PRO A 197 -14.76 -1.00 -6.24
N GLU A 198 -15.29 0.15 -6.67
CA GLU A 198 -15.77 0.33 -8.05
C GLU A 198 -14.58 0.38 -9.03
N TRP A 199 -13.45 0.92 -8.56
CA TRP A 199 -12.22 1.08 -9.32
C TRP A 199 -11.01 0.56 -8.55
N ALA A 200 -10.22 -0.30 -9.18
CA ALA A 200 -8.88 -0.62 -8.71
C ALA A 200 -7.84 -0.04 -9.66
N VAL A 201 -6.98 0.82 -9.13
CA VAL A 201 -6.02 1.61 -9.90
C VAL A 201 -4.60 1.13 -9.60
N GLY A 202 -3.96 0.53 -10.60
CA GLY A 202 -2.55 0.18 -10.50
C GLY A 202 -1.65 1.43 -10.54
N VAL A 203 -0.84 1.61 -9.51
CA VAL A 203 0.23 2.61 -9.53
C VAL A 203 1.42 2.02 -10.28
N GLY A 204 1.36 2.14 -11.62
CA GLY A 204 2.27 1.49 -12.56
C GLY A 204 1.73 0.16 -13.12
N ALA A 205 2.35 -0.29 -14.22
CA ALA A 205 1.90 -1.45 -15.01
C ALA A 205 1.93 -2.78 -14.24
N PHE A 206 2.89 -2.97 -13.33
CA PHE A 206 2.96 -4.20 -12.53
C PHE A 206 1.70 -4.37 -11.68
N ALA A 207 1.32 -3.32 -10.95
CA ALA A 207 0.16 -3.38 -10.07
C ALA A 207 -1.15 -3.52 -10.87
N GLU A 208 -1.29 -2.82 -12.00
CA GLU A 208 -2.42 -3.00 -12.91
C GLU A 208 -2.56 -4.46 -13.37
N SER A 209 -1.45 -5.09 -13.83
CA SER A 209 -1.46 -6.50 -14.25
C SER A 209 -1.88 -7.44 -13.12
N LYS A 210 -1.44 -7.18 -11.87
CA LYS A 210 -1.84 -7.98 -10.71
C LYS A 210 -3.32 -7.82 -10.38
N ILE A 211 -3.83 -6.60 -10.43
CA ILE A 211 -5.27 -6.33 -10.25
C ILE A 211 -6.06 -7.08 -11.32
N SER A 212 -5.68 -6.96 -12.60
CA SER A 212 -6.40 -7.61 -13.70
C SER A 212 -6.45 -9.14 -13.54
N THR A 213 -5.32 -9.76 -13.20
CA THR A 213 -5.26 -11.21 -12.97
C THR A 213 -6.17 -11.66 -11.81
N VAL A 214 -6.19 -10.90 -10.71
CA VAL A 214 -7.01 -11.27 -9.55
C VAL A 214 -8.48 -10.94 -9.79
N SER A 215 -8.78 -9.86 -10.50
CA SER A 215 -10.17 -9.45 -10.78
C SER A 215 -10.98 -10.49 -11.57
N GLU A 216 -10.31 -11.33 -12.40
CA GLU A 216 -10.97 -12.41 -13.12
C GLU A 216 -11.63 -13.46 -12.21
N LYS A 217 -11.21 -13.53 -10.94
CA LYS A 217 -11.73 -14.44 -9.92
C LYS A 217 -12.85 -13.84 -9.06
N LEU A 218 -13.09 -12.53 -9.19
CA LEU A 218 -14.09 -11.85 -8.37
C LEU A 218 -15.50 -12.07 -8.92
N ASN A 219 -16.47 -12.15 -8.03
CA ASN A 219 -17.89 -12.32 -8.35
C ASN A 219 -18.69 -11.01 -8.29
N PHE A 220 -18.01 -9.88 -8.34
CA PHE A 220 -18.62 -8.54 -8.40
C PHE A 220 -17.94 -7.66 -9.46
N PRO A 221 -18.65 -6.72 -10.06
CA PRO A 221 -18.09 -5.85 -11.09
C PRO A 221 -17.08 -4.87 -10.47
N MET A 222 -15.95 -4.71 -11.13
CA MET A 222 -14.90 -3.77 -10.77
C MET A 222 -14.19 -3.29 -12.03
N ASN A 223 -13.95 -2.00 -12.12
CA ASN A 223 -13.17 -1.41 -13.21
C ASN A 223 -11.67 -1.39 -12.84
N VAL A 224 -10.82 -1.65 -13.81
CA VAL A 224 -9.37 -1.60 -13.65
C VAL A 224 -8.82 -0.41 -14.43
N SER A 225 -7.93 0.37 -13.82
CA SER A 225 -7.25 1.48 -14.45
C SER A 225 -5.80 1.57 -13.97
N ARG A 226 -5.03 2.49 -14.55
CA ARG A 226 -3.64 2.71 -14.20
C ARG A 226 -3.28 4.18 -14.18
N VAL A 227 -2.41 4.54 -13.22
CA VAL A 227 -1.66 5.79 -13.24
C VAL A 227 -0.18 5.52 -13.43
N LEU A 228 0.53 6.49 -14.03
CA LEU A 228 1.99 6.43 -14.14
C LEU A 228 2.62 6.24 -12.75
N HIS A 229 3.62 5.34 -12.66
CA HIS A 229 4.32 5.15 -11.39
C HIS A 229 5.13 6.40 -11.00
N PRO A 230 5.03 6.89 -9.74
CA PRO A 230 5.68 8.13 -9.28
C PRO A 230 7.19 8.02 -9.06
N SER A 231 7.84 6.93 -9.48
CA SER A 231 9.26 6.67 -9.25
C SER A 231 10.16 7.77 -9.83
N PRO A 232 11.21 8.18 -9.08
CA PRO A 232 12.24 9.06 -9.59
C PRO A 232 13.06 8.44 -10.74
N ALA A 233 13.05 7.11 -10.88
CA ALA A 233 13.66 6.40 -12.00
C ALA A 233 12.87 6.54 -13.32
N SER A 234 11.63 7.07 -13.28
CA SER A 234 10.82 7.29 -14.48
C SER A 234 11.03 8.70 -15.05
N PRO A 235 11.61 8.85 -16.25
CA PRO A 235 11.75 10.15 -16.88
C PRO A 235 10.41 10.87 -17.11
N ALA A 236 9.35 10.12 -17.40
CA ALA A 236 7.99 10.67 -17.55
C ALA A 236 7.46 11.26 -16.23
N ALA A 237 7.67 10.56 -15.10
CA ALA A 237 7.28 11.05 -13.78
C ALA A 237 8.08 12.30 -13.35
N ASN A 238 9.32 12.43 -13.79
CA ASN A 238 10.16 13.58 -13.46
C ASN A 238 9.75 14.86 -14.20
N ARG A 239 8.98 14.75 -15.29
CA ARG A 239 8.45 15.90 -16.05
C ARG A 239 7.13 16.47 -15.53
N GLY A 240 6.58 15.94 -14.45
CA GLY A 240 5.33 16.43 -13.87
C GLY A 240 4.34 15.30 -13.61
N TRP A 241 4.67 14.44 -12.66
CA TRP A 241 3.87 13.26 -12.33
C TRP A 241 2.45 13.62 -11.91
N SER A 242 2.28 14.63 -11.05
CA SER A 242 0.97 15.02 -10.50
C SER A 242 -0.04 15.34 -11.62
N GLY A 243 0.32 16.22 -12.56
CA GLY A 243 -0.54 16.56 -13.69
C GLY A 243 -0.85 15.37 -14.60
N THR A 244 0.14 14.49 -14.83
CA THR A 244 -0.07 13.27 -15.62
C THR A 244 -1.05 12.32 -14.93
N ALA A 245 -0.88 12.08 -13.63
CA ALA A 245 -1.76 11.20 -12.86
C ALA A 245 -3.19 11.77 -12.75
N GLN A 246 -3.34 13.08 -12.52
CA GLN A 246 -4.65 13.73 -12.54
C GLN A 246 -5.35 13.56 -13.87
N LYS A 247 -4.64 13.79 -14.98
CA LYS A 247 -5.19 13.61 -16.33
C LYS A 247 -5.67 12.18 -16.53
N GLN A 248 -4.86 11.18 -16.18
CA GLN A 248 -5.22 9.76 -16.31
C GLN A 248 -6.46 9.40 -15.48
N LEU A 249 -6.57 9.90 -14.25
CA LEU A 249 -7.72 9.65 -13.37
C LEU A 249 -9.00 10.32 -13.88
N LYS A 250 -8.89 11.51 -14.50
CA LYS A 250 -10.03 12.18 -15.16
C LYS A 250 -10.47 11.45 -16.42
N GLU A 251 -9.54 11.06 -17.28
CA GLU A 251 -9.82 10.31 -18.51
C GLU A 251 -10.45 8.94 -18.24
N SER A 252 -10.13 8.31 -17.12
CA SER A 252 -10.77 7.08 -16.66
C SER A 252 -12.16 7.31 -16.02
N GLY A 253 -12.59 8.55 -15.80
CA GLY A 253 -13.84 8.87 -15.10
C GLY A 253 -13.82 8.66 -13.58
N ILE A 254 -12.65 8.40 -12.99
CA ILE A 254 -12.47 8.21 -11.54
C ILE A 254 -12.58 9.56 -10.81
N TRP A 255 -11.97 10.58 -11.38
CA TRP A 255 -12.03 11.95 -10.87
C TRP A 255 -12.74 12.88 -11.88
N ARG A 256 -13.38 13.92 -11.33
CA ARG A 256 -13.98 15.02 -12.10
C ARG A 256 -13.04 16.19 -12.24
#